data_ed602014528a1b8b43d130e6b4dd8e2e
#
_entry.id   ed602014528a1b8b43d130e6b4dd8e2e
#
_cell.length_a   1.000
_cell.length_b   1.000
_cell.length_c   1.000
_cell.angle_alpha   90.00
_cell.angle_beta   90.00
_cell.angle_gamma   90.00
#
_symmetry.space_group_name_H-M   'P 1'
#
loop_
_entity.id
_entity.type
_entity.pdbx_description
1 polymer ?
#
loop_
_entity_poly.entity_id
_entity_poly.type
_entity_poly.pdbx_seq_one_letter_code
_entity_poly.pdbx_strand_id
1 'polypeptide(L)'
;MSAMFMGLTIMLAFWLVSGNAWMIGAFALLYGVCYGGFVALVPAVIIDYLGARSAGAIIGALYTSVAPGTLIGPPLAGYAYDLWGSYTVPLAASIALMGLATLITFAAPDPAKWRAENPAP
;
A
#
# COMPACT_ATOMS: atom_id res chain seq x y z
N MET A 1 -9.01 -2.73 4.78
CA MET A 1 -7.77 -2.04 4.43
C MET A 1 -6.53 -2.75 4.98
N SER A 2 -6.41 -2.99 6.26
CA SER A 2 -5.30 -3.73 6.88
C SER A 2 -5.06 -5.13 6.27
N ALA A 3 -6.12 -5.89 6.02
CA ALA A 3 -6.02 -7.21 5.38
C ALA A 3 -5.41 -7.15 3.97
N MET A 4 -5.62 -6.07 3.23
CA MET A 4 -5.04 -5.88 1.90
C MET A 4 -3.55 -5.56 1.97
N PHE A 5 -3.13 -4.71 2.90
CA PHE A 5 -1.71 -4.47 3.16
C PHE A 5 -0.99 -5.73 3.63
N MET A 6 -1.62 -6.50 4.50
CA MET A 6 -1.09 -7.79 4.95
C MET A 6 -0.97 -8.78 3.79
N GLY A 7 -1.97 -8.86 2.92
CA GLY A 7 -1.93 -9.69 1.73
C GLY A 7 -0.79 -9.31 0.79
N LEU A 8 -0.59 -8.02 0.52
CA LEU A 8 0.52 -7.52 -0.30
C LEU A 8 1.89 -7.82 0.32
N THR A 9 2.03 -7.69 1.64
CA THR A 9 3.28 -7.99 2.35
C THR A 9 3.62 -9.48 2.26
N ILE A 10 2.66 -10.35 2.50
CA ILE A 10 2.83 -11.81 2.42
C ILE A 10 3.19 -12.22 1.00
N MET A 11 2.55 -11.63 0.00
CA MET A 11 2.83 -11.93 -1.39
C MET A 11 4.22 -11.50 -1.84
N LEU A 12 4.68 -10.31 -1.43
CA LEU A 12 6.05 -9.87 -1.68
C LEU A 12 7.07 -10.80 -1.02
N ALA A 13 6.81 -11.23 0.23
CA ALA A 13 7.66 -12.18 0.94
C ALA A 13 7.69 -13.56 0.22
N PHE A 14 6.54 -14.02 -0.24
CA PHE A 14 6.43 -15.27 -0.97
C PHE A 14 7.17 -15.24 -2.31
N TRP A 15 7.15 -14.12 -3.02
CA TRP A 15 7.86 -13.94 -4.28
C TRP A 15 9.38 -13.99 -4.10
N LEU A 16 9.91 -13.48 -2.99
CA LEU A 16 11.35 -13.58 -2.66
C LEU A 16 11.83 -15.03 -2.50
N VAL A 17 10.94 -15.92 -2.05
CA VAL A 17 11.29 -17.32 -1.74
C VAL A 17 11.11 -18.24 -2.96
N SER A 18 10.25 -17.88 -3.91
CA SER A 18 9.84 -18.77 -5.01
C SER A 18 10.42 -18.32 -6.35
N GLY A 19 11.44 -19.02 -6.82
CA GLY A 19 12.05 -18.78 -8.14
C GLY A 19 11.29 -19.33 -9.35
N ASN A 20 9.98 -19.63 -9.26
CA ASN A 20 9.23 -20.33 -10.28
C ASN A 20 8.32 -19.40 -11.11
N ALA A 21 8.37 -19.48 -12.45
CA ALA A 21 7.61 -18.62 -13.36
C ALA A 21 6.07 -18.68 -13.16
N TRP A 22 5.51 -19.83 -12.82
CA TRP A 22 4.09 -19.98 -12.51
C TRP A 22 3.66 -19.20 -11.26
N MET A 23 4.55 -19.07 -10.31
CA MET A 23 4.31 -18.29 -9.10
C MET A 23 4.28 -16.80 -9.36
N ILE A 24 5.03 -16.31 -10.35
CA ILE A 24 4.97 -14.90 -10.79
C ILE A 24 3.58 -14.58 -11.35
N GLY A 25 2.98 -15.48 -12.13
CA GLY A 25 1.61 -15.32 -12.64
C GLY A 25 0.56 -15.26 -11.54
N ALA A 26 0.63 -16.18 -10.58
CA ALA A 26 -0.25 -16.18 -9.41
C ALA A 26 -0.07 -14.94 -8.55
N PHE A 27 1.18 -14.53 -8.32
CA PHE A 27 1.52 -13.28 -7.63
C PHE A 27 0.88 -12.06 -8.34
N ALA A 28 1.04 -11.95 -9.66
CA ALA A 28 0.51 -10.81 -10.42
C ALA A 28 -1.01 -10.70 -10.32
N LEU A 29 -1.73 -11.82 -10.39
CA LEU A 29 -3.19 -11.85 -10.24
C LEU A 29 -3.63 -11.41 -8.84
N LEU A 30 -3.06 -12.02 -7.82
CA LEU A 30 -3.42 -11.72 -6.44
C LEU A 30 -2.99 -10.31 -6.03
N TYR A 31 -1.80 -9.88 -6.46
CA TYR A 31 -1.33 -8.51 -6.26
C TYR A 31 -2.27 -7.51 -6.94
N GLY A 32 -2.70 -7.77 -8.17
CA GLY A 32 -3.65 -6.92 -8.90
C GLY A 32 -4.98 -6.77 -8.16
N VAL A 33 -5.54 -7.85 -7.63
CA VAL A 33 -6.77 -7.82 -6.82
C VAL A 33 -6.58 -7.03 -5.52
N CYS A 34 -5.51 -7.30 -4.77
CA CYS A 34 -5.23 -6.60 -3.52
C CYS A 34 -4.95 -5.12 -3.75
N TYR A 35 -4.14 -4.79 -4.74
CA TYR A 35 -3.80 -3.40 -5.07
C TYR A 35 -5.00 -2.64 -5.62
N GLY A 36 -5.77 -3.24 -6.55
CA GLY A 36 -6.98 -2.63 -7.09
C GLY A 36 -8.03 -2.36 -6.00
N GLY A 37 -8.24 -3.32 -5.12
CA GLY A 37 -9.12 -3.15 -3.96
C GLY A 37 -8.63 -2.06 -3.00
N PHE A 38 -7.33 -1.99 -2.75
CA PHE A 38 -6.73 -0.93 -1.93
C PHE A 38 -7.00 0.45 -2.53
N VAL A 39 -6.72 0.65 -3.82
CA VAL A 39 -6.94 1.94 -4.52
C VAL A 39 -8.40 2.34 -4.48
N ALA A 40 -9.34 1.40 -4.63
CA ALA A 40 -10.77 1.68 -4.55
C ALA A 40 -11.24 2.04 -3.13
N LEU A 41 -10.62 1.47 -2.09
CA LEU A 41 -10.99 1.73 -0.69
C LEU A 41 -10.46 3.07 -0.16
N VAL A 42 -9.39 3.61 -0.71
CA VAL A 42 -8.79 4.87 -0.22
C VAL A 42 -9.80 6.03 -0.24
N PRO A 43 -10.51 6.32 -1.36
CA PRO A 43 -11.54 7.36 -1.38
C PRO A 43 -12.68 7.09 -0.39
N ALA A 44 -13.13 5.83 -0.29
CA ALA A 44 -14.20 5.46 0.63
C ALA A 44 -13.83 5.74 2.09
N VAL A 45 -12.62 5.36 2.49
CA VAL A 45 -12.11 5.62 3.84
C VAL A 45 -12.01 7.12 4.12
N ILE A 46 -11.52 7.92 3.16
CA ILE A 46 -11.43 9.38 3.32
C ILE A 46 -12.81 10.00 3.53
N ILE A 47 -13.79 9.59 2.73
CA ILE A 47 -15.17 10.06 2.86
C ILE A 47 -15.75 9.65 4.22
N ASP A 48 -15.40 8.45 4.66
CA ASP A 48 -15.86 7.93 5.94
C ASP A 48 -15.32 8.68 7.15
N TYR A 49 -14.08 9.12 7.13
CA TYR A 49 -13.47 9.85 8.25
C TYR A 49 -13.73 11.36 8.20
N LEU A 50 -13.69 11.95 7.02
CA LEU A 50 -13.61 13.42 6.85
C LEU A 50 -14.84 14.02 6.17
N GLY A 51 -15.79 13.18 5.75
CA GLY A 51 -17.00 13.62 5.06
C GLY A 51 -16.78 13.93 3.58
N ALA A 52 -17.88 14.00 2.82
CA ALA A 52 -17.84 14.17 1.36
C ALA A 52 -17.45 15.59 0.92
N ARG A 53 -17.65 16.60 1.78
CA ARG A 53 -17.50 18.01 1.41
C ARG A 53 -16.08 18.42 1.00
N SER A 54 -15.07 17.82 1.63
CA SER A 54 -13.65 18.12 1.38
C SER A 54 -12.91 16.93 0.74
N ALA A 55 -13.61 15.85 0.42
CA ALA A 55 -13.01 14.59 -0.02
C ALA A 55 -12.12 14.77 -1.26
N GLY A 56 -12.55 15.56 -2.26
CA GLY A 56 -11.80 15.78 -3.49
C GLY A 56 -10.42 16.41 -3.25
N ALA A 57 -10.36 17.45 -2.41
CA ALA A 57 -9.11 18.13 -2.09
C ALA A 57 -8.14 17.20 -1.31
N ILE A 58 -8.68 16.44 -0.36
CA ILE A 58 -7.89 15.51 0.48
C ILE A 58 -7.38 14.33 -0.35
N ILE A 59 -8.23 13.76 -1.20
CA ILE A 59 -7.84 12.69 -2.14
C ILE A 59 -6.75 13.21 -3.08
N GLY A 60 -6.92 14.41 -3.64
CA GLY A 60 -5.92 15.05 -4.50
C GLY A 60 -4.57 15.23 -3.79
N ALA A 61 -4.56 15.75 -2.59
CA ALA A 61 -3.35 15.91 -1.78
C ALA A 61 -2.68 14.57 -1.47
N LEU A 62 -3.47 13.53 -1.14
CA LEU A 62 -2.97 12.20 -0.87
C LEU A 62 -2.34 11.56 -2.10
N TYR A 63 -2.98 11.64 -3.26
CA TYR A 63 -2.39 11.13 -4.50
C TYR A 63 -1.18 11.94 -4.96
N THR A 64 -1.14 13.24 -4.68
CA THR A 64 0.06 14.06 -4.92
C THR A 64 1.23 13.59 -4.08
N SER A 65 1.01 13.13 -2.85
CA SER A 65 2.07 12.57 -2.01
C SER A 65 2.60 11.21 -2.50
N VAL A 66 1.82 10.48 -3.29
CA VAL A 66 2.25 9.22 -3.92
C VAL A 66 3.19 9.47 -5.11
N ALA A 67 3.05 10.61 -5.79
CA ALA A 67 3.83 10.93 -7.00
C ALA A 67 5.36 10.89 -6.78
N PRO A 68 5.95 11.46 -5.70
CA PRO A 68 7.39 11.32 -5.44
C PRO A 68 7.82 9.87 -5.26
N GLY A 69 7.01 9.05 -4.59
CA GLY A 69 7.30 7.62 -4.39
C GLY A 69 7.35 6.84 -5.69
N THR A 70 6.41 7.09 -6.59
CA THR A 70 6.37 6.44 -7.91
C THR A 70 7.45 6.96 -8.84
N LEU A 71 7.86 8.22 -8.71
CA LEU A 71 8.93 8.80 -9.53
C LEU A 71 10.32 8.33 -9.09
N ILE A 72 10.56 8.22 -7.78
CA ILE A 72 11.87 7.91 -7.21
C ILE A 72 12.06 6.39 -7.01
N GLY A 73 10.99 5.66 -6.73
CA GLY A 73 11.04 4.22 -6.43
C GLY A 73 11.73 3.38 -7.50
N PRO A 74 11.27 3.41 -8.77
CA PRO A 74 11.86 2.60 -9.83
C PRO A 74 13.35 2.93 -10.11
N PRO A 75 13.77 4.21 -10.22
CA PRO A 75 15.19 4.54 -10.36
C PRO A 75 16.05 4.06 -9.19
N LEU A 76 15.57 4.19 -7.94
CA LEU A 76 16.30 3.68 -6.77
C LEU A 76 16.42 2.16 -6.78
N ALA A 77 15.37 1.45 -7.18
CA ALA A 77 15.42 -0.01 -7.30
C ALA A 77 16.40 -0.45 -8.39
N GLY A 78 16.44 0.25 -9.53
CA GLY A 78 17.40 0.01 -10.60
C GLY A 78 18.83 0.27 -10.14
N TYR A 79 19.09 1.39 -9.49
CA TYR A 79 20.39 1.72 -8.93
C TYR A 79 20.86 0.70 -7.87
N ALA A 80 19.95 0.24 -7.03
CA ALA A 80 20.25 -0.81 -6.08
C ALA A 80 20.63 -2.13 -6.78
N TYR A 81 19.98 -2.46 -7.88
CA TYR A 81 20.34 -3.61 -8.70
C TYR A 81 21.74 -3.47 -9.31
N ASP A 82 22.08 -2.29 -9.83
CA ASP A 82 23.41 -2.02 -10.41
C ASP A 82 24.54 -2.16 -9.37
N LEU A 83 24.26 -1.83 -8.10
CA LEU A 83 25.23 -1.94 -7.01
C LEU A 83 25.41 -3.36 -6.47
N TRP A 84 24.30 -4.09 -6.32
CA TRP A 84 24.30 -5.41 -5.63
C TRP A 84 24.03 -6.60 -6.56
N GLY A 85 23.69 -6.36 -7.82
CA GLY A 85 23.35 -7.42 -8.78
C GLY A 85 22.10 -8.21 -8.41
N SER A 86 21.26 -7.68 -7.48
CA SER A 86 20.08 -8.36 -6.97
C SER A 86 18.98 -7.39 -6.56
N TYR A 87 17.72 -7.78 -6.78
CA TYR A 87 16.55 -7.07 -6.28
C TYR A 87 16.18 -7.42 -4.83
N THR A 88 16.95 -8.27 -4.16
CA THR A 88 16.62 -8.73 -2.79
C THR A 88 16.55 -7.57 -1.80
N VAL A 89 17.45 -6.60 -1.89
CA VAL A 89 17.49 -5.43 -0.99
C VAL A 89 16.28 -4.51 -1.20
N PRO A 90 15.95 -4.05 -2.43
CA PRO A 90 14.76 -3.26 -2.67
C PRO A 90 13.46 -3.97 -2.26
N LEU A 91 13.37 -5.28 -2.49
CA LEU A 91 12.21 -6.08 -2.11
C LEU A 91 12.07 -6.22 -0.60
N ALA A 92 13.18 -6.50 0.10
CA ALA A 92 13.17 -6.57 1.56
C ALA A 92 12.76 -5.22 2.18
N ALA A 93 13.26 -4.10 1.64
CA ALA A 93 12.86 -2.77 2.06
C ALA A 93 11.36 -2.52 1.82
N SER A 94 10.82 -2.94 0.67
CA SER A 94 9.40 -2.82 0.35
C SER A 94 8.52 -3.64 1.30
N ILE A 95 8.94 -4.87 1.65
CA ILE A 95 8.25 -5.72 2.63
C ILE A 95 8.24 -5.07 4.01
N ALA A 96 9.36 -4.51 4.45
CA ALA A 96 9.46 -3.84 5.74
C ALA A 96 8.54 -2.61 5.81
N LEU A 97 8.52 -1.78 4.76
CA LEU A 97 7.64 -0.61 4.66
C LEU A 97 6.16 -0.99 4.62
N MET A 98 5.80 -2.03 3.87
CA MET A 98 4.43 -2.55 3.84
C MET A 98 4.01 -3.16 5.18
N GLY A 99 4.90 -3.87 5.84
CA GLY A 99 4.67 -4.38 7.19
C GLY A 99 4.41 -3.26 8.18
N LEU A 100 5.21 -2.19 8.15
CA LEU A 100 5.01 -1.00 8.97
C LEU A 100 3.66 -0.33 8.66
N ALA A 101 3.31 -0.15 7.39
CA ALA A 101 2.02 0.40 6.98
C ALA A 101 0.84 -0.46 7.48
N THR A 102 0.98 -1.78 7.45
CA THR A 102 0.00 -2.71 8.00
C THR A 102 -0.20 -2.51 9.50
N LEU A 103 0.89 -2.41 10.26
CA LEU A 103 0.85 -2.17 11.71
C LEU A 103 0.18 -0.83 12.04
N ILE A 104 0.52 0.23 11.31
CA ILE A 104 -0.10 1.55 11.49
C ILE A 104 -1.60 1.48 11.19
N THR A 105 -2.01 0.76 10.15
CA THR A 105 -3.42 0.62 9.78
C THR A 105 -4.21 -0.17 10.82
N PHE A 106 -3.61 -1.19 11.45
CA PHE A 106 -4.23 -1.91 12.56
C PHE A 106 -4.35 -1.05 13.83
N ALA A 107 -3.42 -0.14 14.05
CA ALA A 107 -3.45 0.80 15.18
C ALA A 107 -4.44 1.97 14.96
N ALA A 108 -4.93 2.17 13.73
CA ALA A 108 -5.88 3.23 13.43
C ALA A 108 -7.25 2.95 14.10
N PRO A 109 -7.88 3.97 14.72
CA PRO A 109 -9.18 3.81 15.35
C PRO A 109 -10.26 3.44 14.32
N ASP A 110 -11.26 2.71 14.79
CA ASP A 110 -12.40 2.31 13.96
C ASP A 110 -13.18 3.55 13.47
N PRO A 111 -13.46 3.70 12.16
CA PRO A 111 -14.20 4.84 11.61
C PRO A 111 -15.54 5.08 12.30
N ALA A 112 -16.21 4.01 12.73
CA ALA A 112 -17.49 4.09 13.43
C ALA A 112 -17.34 4.76 14.82
N LYS A 113 -16.29 4.41 15.55
CA LYS A 113 -15.98 5.01 16.86
C LYS A 113 -15.55 6.46 16.71
N TRP A 114 -14.71 6.74 15.73
CA TRP A 114 -14.21 8.10 15.48
C TRP A 114 -15.35 9.06 15.12
N ARG A 115 -16.35 8.63 14.32
CA ARG A 115 -17.53 9.43 14.01
C ARG A 115 -18.45 9.66 15.22
N ALA A 116 -18.55 8.66 16.09
CA ALA A 116 -19.37 8.81 17.30
C ALA A 116 -18.78 9.84 18.27
N GLU A 117 -17.45 9.96 18.29
CA GLU A 117 -16.72 10.91 19.13
C GLU A 117 -16.61 12.31 18.50
N ASN A 118 -16.65 12.40 17.17
CA ASN A 118 -16.50 13.63 16.38
C ASN A 118 -17.67 13.77 15.39
N PRO A 119 -18.88 14.04 15.83
CA PRO A 119 -20.01 14.29 14.93
C PRO A 119 -19.69 15.51 14.04
N ALA A 120 -19.92 15.35 12.72
CA ALA A 120 -19.72 16.46 11.79
C ALA A 120 -20.65 17.62 12.17
N PRO A 121 -20.17 18.89 12.09
CA PRO A 121 -20.99 20.08 12.37
C PRO A 121 -22.12 20.24 11.36
#